data_dd37be4a8f79cdef29474b8ff321c67b
#
_entry.id   dd37be4a8f79cdef29474b8ff321c67b
#
_cell.length_a   1.000
_cell.length_b   1.000
_cell.length_c   1.000
_cell.angle_alpha   90.00
_cell.angle_beta   90.00
_cell.angle_gamma   90.00
#
_symmetry.space_group_name_H-M   'P 1'
#
loop_
_entity.id
_entity.type
_entity.pdbx_description
1 polymer ?
#
loop_
_entity_poly.entity_id
_entity_poly.type
_entity_poly.pdbx_seq_one_letter_code
_entity_poly.pdbx_strand_id
1 'polypeptide(L)'
;QRAKRKIRELAYNFDVDGYIAPDLTILAEHITEGNVVEMAYQEEPLAIIWCVRGDGQLIALTYQREQEVVAWHRHIIGGVFGTGNAVVESVAVIPTDDSEYELYMIVKRTINSATTRYVEYLHTFNFDQTDNTSFNYLDSQLGLSKSQTTLTAGINATATTIPVASVSGLSSSGKIKIGGEIISYAGIS
;
A
#
# COMPACT_ATOMS: atom_id res chain seq x y z
N GLN A 1 -11.89 -24.13 -12.13
CA GLN A 1 -10.74 -24.63 -11.35
C GLN A 1 -11.20 -25.18 -10.02
N ARG A 2 -10.69 -26.34 -9.60
CA ARG A 2 -11.09 -26.94 -8.32
C ARG A 2 -10.74 -26.03 -7.16
N ALA A 3 -11.78 -25.57 -6.43
CA ALA A 3 -11.69 -24.84 -5.19
C ALA A 3 -10.93 -23.49 -5.25
N LYS A 4 -10.77 -22.88 -6.41
CA LYS A 4 -10.10 -21.57 -6.59
C LYS A 4 -8.71 -21.45 -5.93
N ARG A 5 -8.00 -22.57 -5.80
CA ARG A 5 -6.67 -22.63 -5.14
C ARG A 5 -5.51 -22.59 -6.12
N LYS A 6 -5.77 -22.88 -7.40
CA LYS A 6 -4.73 -23.03 -8.41
C LYS A 6 -4.77 -21.87 -9.38
N ILE A 7 -3.63 -21.25 -9.54
CA ILE A 7 -3.35 -20.22 -10.55
C ILE A 7 -2.46 -20.86 -11.60
N ARG A 8 -2.86 -20.71 -12.86
CA ARG A 8 -2.13 -21.26 -14.00
C ARG A 8 -1.86 -20.16 -15.00
N GLU A 9 -0.67 -20.16 -15.54
CA GLU A 9 -0.37 -19.40 -16.73
C GLU A 9 -1.03 -20.07 -17.94
N LEU A 10 -1.55 -19.29 -18.87
CA LEU A 10 -1.99 -19.78 -20.17
C LEU A 10 -1.08 -19.17 -21.24
N ALA A 11 -0.25 -19.99 -21.86
CA ALA A 11 0.66 -19.56 -22.89
C ALA A 11 0.61 -20.50 -24.11
N TYR A 12 0.75 -19.90 -25.30
CA TYR A 12 0.94 -20.68 -26.50
C TYR A 12 2.36 -21.24 -26.56
N ASN A 13 2.46 -22.51 -26.89
CA ASN A 13 3.74 -23.21 -27.05
C ASN A 13 3.86 -23.71 -28.50
N PHE A 14 4.88 -23.23 -29.20
CA PHE A 14 5.14 -23.58 -30.60
C PHE A 14 5.54 -25.04 -30.81
N ASP A 15 6.20 -25.65 -29.82
CA ASP A 15 6.70 -27.03 -29.95
C ASP A 15 5.57 -28.06 -30.00
N VAL A 16 4.46 -27.74 -29.34
CA VAL A 16 3.27 -28.59 -29.28
C VAL A 16 2.11 -28.04 -30.12
N ASP A 17 2.34 -26.92 -30.80
CA ASP A 17 1.29 -26.20 -31.60
C ASP A 17 -0.02 -26.03 -30.82
N GLY A 18 0.09 -25.54 -29.56
CA GLY A 18 -1.06 -25.47 -28.69
C GLY A 18 -0.83 -24.66 -27.43
N TYR A 19 -1.88 -24.55 -26.62
CA TYR A 19 -1.80 -23.86 -25.34
C TYR A 19 -1.37 -24.82 -24.23
N ILE A 20 -0.41 -24.38 -23.43
CA ILE A 20 -0.01 -25.02 -22.17
C ILE A 20 -0.48 -24.18 -20.99
N ALA A 21 -0.71 -24.83 -19.86
CA ALA A 21 -1.17 -24.16 -18.65
C ALA A 21 -0.45 -24.70 -17.41
N PRO A 22 0.84 -24.36 -17.25
CA PRO A 22 1.61 -24.77 -16.06
C PRO A 22 1.00 -24.21 -14.77
N ASP A 23 1.11 -24.97 -13.69
CA ASP A 23 0.59 -24.63 -12.38
C ASP A 23 1.62 -23.79 -11.62
N LEU A 24 1.32 -22.51 -11.41
CA LEU A 24 2.18 -21.58 -10.68
C LEU A 24 2.08 -21.73 -9.15
N THR A 25 1.17 -22.57 -8.65
CA THR A 25 0.92 -22.75 -7.22
C THR A 25 1.48 -24.05 -6.65
N ILE A 26 2.13 -24.87 -7.45
CA ILE A 26 2.53 -26.24 -7.07
C ILE A 26 3.40 -26.29 -5.80
N LEU A 27 4.29 -25.32 -5.60
CA LEU A 27 5.15 -25.23 -4.41
C LEU A 27 4.57 -24.31 -3.32
N ALA A 28 3.40 -23.70 -3.57
CA ALA A 28 2.81 -22.68 -2.70
C ALA A 28 1.33 -22.96 -2.34
N GLU A 29 0.89 -24.20 -2.39
CA GLU A 29 -0.50 -24.57 -2.10
C GLU A 29 -0.94 -24.14 -0.68
N HIS A 30 -0.02 -24.10 0.27
CA HIS A 30 -0.23 -23.62 1.64
C HIS A 30 -0.48 -22.10 1.72
N ILE A 31 -0.07 -21.33 0.72
CA ILE A 31 -0.34 -19.89 0.63
C ILE A 31 -1.73 -19.65 0.03
N THR A 32 -2.12 -20.42 -0.98
CA THR A 32 -3.40 -20.29 -1.69
C THR A 32 -4.54 -21.11 -1.07
N GLU A 33 -4.31 -21.75 0.07
CA GLU A 33 -5.27 -22.65 0.72
C GLU A 33 -6.63 -22.02 1.02
N GLY A 34 -6.68 -20.72 1.33
CA GLY A 34 -7.91 -19.98 1.64
C GLY A 34 -8.75 -19.59 0.41
N ASN A 35 -8.50 -20.14 -0.77
CA ASN A 35 -9.10 -19.80 -2.08
C ASN A 35 -8.80 -18.35 -2.51
N VAL A 36 -8.47 -18.16 -3.77
CA VAL A 36 -8.32 -16.83 -4.37
C VAL A 36 -9.67 -16.36 -4.88
N VAL A 37 -10.14 -15.22 -4.40
CA VAL A 37 -11.45 -14.65 -4.75
C VAL A 37 -11.35 -13.48 -5.71
N GLU A 38 -10.24 -12.74 -5.66
CA GLU A 38 -9.99 -11.57 -6.51
C GLU A 38 -8.51 -11.47 -6.84
N MET A 39 -8.18 -10.90 -8.00
CA MET A 39 -6.80 -10.68 -8.45
C MET A 39 -6.70 -9.34 -9.17
N ALA A 40 -5.56 -8.67 -8.97
CA ALA A 40 -5.16 -7.47 -9.72
C ALA A 40 -3.69 -7.59 -10.12
N TYR A 41 -3.35 -7.12 -11.31
CA TYR A 41 -1.97 -7.19 -11.83
C TYR A 41 -1.32 -5.80 -11.79
N GLN A 42 -0.13 -5.77 -11.23
CA GLN A 42 0.78 -4.64 -11.22
C GLN A 42 1.96 -4.97 -12.15
N GLU A 43 2.26 -4.08 -13.08
CA GLU A 43 3.37 -4.25 -14.01
C GLU A 43 4.66 -3.60 -13.49
N GLU A 44 4.56 -2.34 -13.08
CA GLU A 44 5.67 -1.55 -12.59
C GLU A 44 5.46 -1.12 -11.12
N PRO A 45 6.52 -0.96 -10.30
CA PRO A 45 7.95 -1.21 -10.59
C PRO A 45 8.35 -2.69 -10.59
N LEU A 46 7.49 -3.57 -10.16
CA LEU A 46 7.68 -5.02 -10.12
C LEU A 46 6.43 -5.73 -10.63
N ALA A 47 6.61 -6.73 -11.47
CA ALA A 47 5.52 -7.56 -11.98
C ALA A 47 4.94 -8.43 -10.84
N ILE A 48 3.82 -7.99 -10.27
CA ILE A 48 3.17 -8.64 -9.14
C ILE A 48 1.70 -8.89 -9.45
N ILE A 49 1.25 -10.11 -9.19
CA ILE A 49 -0.17 -10.47 -9.19
C ILE A 49 -0.65 -10.46 -7.75
N TRP A 50 -1.40 -9.42 -7.38
CA TRP A 50 -2.02 -9.28 -6.08
C TRP A 50 -3.29 -10.14 -6.01
N CYS A 51 -3.47 -10.85 -4.91
CA CYS A 51 -4.60 -11.76 -4.75
C CYS A 51 -5.23 -11.60 -3.37
N VAL A 52 -6.56 -11.56 -3.32
CA VAL A 52 -7.33 -11.64 -2.09
C VAL A 52 -7.77 -13.07 -1.87
N ARG A 53 -7.50 -13.59 -0.68
CA ARG A 53 -8.01 -14.91 -0.25
C ARG A 53 -9.42 -14.78 0.32
N GLY A 54 -10.16 -15.89 0.29
CA GLY A 54 -11.51 -15.92 0.84
C GLY A 54 -11.61 -15.66 2.35
N ASP A 55 -10.52 -15.83 3.10
CA ASP A 55 -10.39 -15.45 4.49
C ASP A 55 -9.94 -14.00 4.71
N GLY A 56 -9.72 -13.26 3.63
CA GLY A 56 -9.32 -11.86 3.66
C GLY A 56 -7.83 -11.60 3.81
N GLN A 57 -6.99 -12.63 3.72
CA GLN A 57 -5.55 -12.42 3.67
C GLN A 57 -5.12 -11.92 2.30
N LEU A 58 -4.31 -10.87 2.28
CA LEU A 58 -3.61 -10.43 1.07
C LEU A 58 -2.43 -11.35 0.81
N ILE A 59 -2.36 -11.90 -0.39
CA ILE A 59 -1.22 -12.67 -0.88
C ILE A 59 -0.82 -12.13 -2.24
N ALA A 60 0.40 -12.38 -2.65
CA ALA A 60 0.85 -11.96 -3.97
C ALA A 60 1.81 -12.97 -4.59
N LEU A 61 1.92 -12.90 -5.90
CA LEU A 61 2.83 -13.65 -6.73
C LEU A 61 3.70 -12.68 -7.51
N THR A 62 4.99 -12.63 -7.21
CA THR A 62 5.98 -12.02 -8.09
C THR A 62 6.24 -12.99 -9.23
N TYR A 63 5.98 -12.55 -10.46
CA TYR A 63 6.06 -13.39 -11.63
C TYR A 63 6.84 -12.72 -12.76
N GLN A 64 8.00 -13.27 -13.08
CA GLN A 64 8.85 -12.84 -14.20
C GLN A 64 9.20 -14.05 -15.03
N ARG A 65 8.50 -14.21 -16.14
CA ARG A 65 8.58 -15.41 -16.97
C ARG A 65 9.97 -15.63 -17.59
N GLU A 66 10.56 -14.56 -18.12
CA GLU A 66 11.87 -14.64 -18.78
C GLU A 66 12.99 -15.04 -17.83
N GLN A 67 12.79 -14.83 -16.53
CA GLN A 67 13.78 -15.14 -15.48
C GLN A 67 13.36 -16.34 -14.63
N GLU A 68 12.28 -17.01 -15.02
CA GLU A 68 11.73 -18.17 -14.31
C GLU A 68 11.40 -17.89 -12.83
N VAL A 69 11.07 -16.62 -12.50
CA VAL A 69 10.71 -16.24 -11.13
C VAL A 69 9.23 -16.50 -10.89
N VAL A 70 8.93 -17.38 -9.94
CA VAL A 70 7.59 -17.66 -9.43
C VAL A 70 7.65 -17.64 -7.91
N ALA A 71 7.44 -16.47 -7.30
CA ALA A 71 7.62 -16.27 -5.86
C ALA A 71 6.33 -15.83 -5.19
N TRP A 72 5.75 -16.69 -4.37
CA TRP A 72 4.56 -16.40 -3.58
C TRP A 72 4.92 -15.80 -2.23
N HIS A 73 4.18 -14.77 -1.82
CA HIS A 73 4.36 -14.14 -0.51
C HIS A 73 3.03 -13.71 0.11
N ARG A 74 3.05 -13.55 1.43
CA ARG A 74 1.89 -13.14 2.23
C ARG A 74 2.12 -11.75 2.78
N HIS A 75 1.04 -10.97 2.84
CA HIS A 75 1.03 -9.66 3.46
C HIS A 75 0.03 -9.66 4.63
N ILE A 76 0.52 -9.42 5.82
CA ILE A 76 -0.32 -9.25 6.99
C ILE A 76 -0.58 -7.76 7.14
N ILE A 77 -1.84 -7.37 6.93
CA ILE A 77 -2.24 -5.97 7.08
C ILE A 77 -2.44 -5.67 8.55
N GLY A 78 -1.90 -4.55 9.02
CA GLY A 78 -1.98 -4.11 10.40
C GLY A 78 -3.41 -3.90 10.89
N GLY A 79 -3.62 -4.09 12.19
CA GLY A 79 -4.92 -4.02 12.85
C GLY A 79 -5.62 -5.38 12.97
N VAL A 80 -6.82 -5.37 13.55
CA VAL A 80 -7.58 -6.59 13.86
C VAL A 80 -9.00 -6.51 13.33
N PHE A 81 -9.58 -7.66 12.98
CA PHE A 81 -11.00 -7.84 12.74
C PHE A 81 -11.50 -9.05 13.53
N GLY A 82 -12.38 -8.81 14.49
CA GLY A 82 -12.79 -9.84 15.45
C GLY A 82 -11.59 -10.31 16.28
N THR A 83 -11.26 -11.60 16.19
CA THR A 83 -10.10 -12.22 16.87
C THR A 83 -8.91 -12.45 15.95
N GLY A 84 -9.02 -12.08 14.66
CA GLY A 84 -7.98 -12.27 13.66
C GLY A 84 -7.36 -10.95 13.19
N ASN A 85 -6.53 -11.04 12.16
CA ASN A 85 -5.93 -9.88 11.50
C ASN A 85 -6.98 -9.05 10.74
N ALA A 86 -6.64 -7.84 10.36
CA ALA A 86 -7.43 -7.06 9.43
C ALA A 86 -7.70 -7.85 8.14
N VAL A 87 -8.87 -7.63 7.55
CA VAL A 87 -9.37 -8.38 6.39
C VAL A 87 -9.35 -7.49 5.16
N VAL A 88 -8.68 -7.91 4.10
CA VAL A 88 -8.77 -7.29 2.79
C VAL A 88 -10.00 -7.85 2.07
N GLU A 89 -10.90 -6.99 1.64
CA GLU A 89 -12.15 -7.38 0.97
C GLU A 89 -12.06 -7.24 -0.56
N SER A 90 -11.26 -6.29 -1.05
CA SER A 90 -11.08 -6.05 -2.50
C SER A 90 -9.73 -5.39 -2.78
N VAL A 91 -9.21 -5.56 -3.99
CA VAL A 91 -7.97 -4.95 -4.47
C VAL A 91 -8.14 -4.37 -5.86
N ALA A 92 -7.45 -3.27 -6.12
CA ALA A 92 -7.32 -2.68 -7.45
C ALA A 92 -5.92 -2.12 -7.63
N VAL A 93 -5.36 -2.27 -8.82
CA VAL A 93 -4.09 -1.64 -9.19
C VAL A 93 -4.40 -0.44 -10.07
N ILE A 94 -3.89 0.73 -9.68
CA ILE A 94 -4.17 2.01 -10.33
C ILE A 94 -2.84 2.61 -10.79
N PRO A 95 -2.71 3.03 -12.05
CA PRO A 95 -1.52 3.74 -12.53
C PRO A 95 -1.41 5.11 -11.87
N THR A 96 -0.19 5.51 -11.53
CA THR A 96 0.14 6.84 -11.03
C THR A 96 0.68 7.72 -12.16
N ASP A 97 0.81 9.03 -11.89
CA ASP A 97 1.37 9.99 -12.85
C ASP A 97 2.86 9.74 -13.13
N ASP A 98 3.56 9.03 -12.24
CA ASP A 98 4.99 8.72 -12.35
C ASP A 98 5.29 7.43 -13.15
N SER A 99 4.32 6.91 -13.89
CA SER A 99 4.40 5.66 -14.67
C SER A 99 4.60 4.40 -13.81
N GLU A 100 4.30 4.49 -12.52
CA GLU A 100 4.24 3.36 -11.59
C GLU A 100 2.78 2.96 -11.34
N TYR A 101 2.61 1.86 -10.65
CA TYR A 101 1.29 1.39 -10.24
C TYR A 101 1.23 1.29 -8.72
N GLU A 102 0.10 1.69 -8.15
CA GLU A 102 -0.20 1.53 -6.73
C GLU A 102 -1.31 0.50 -6.51
N LEU A 103 -1.11 -0.35 -5.51
CA LEU A 103 -2.15 -1.24 -5.04
C LEU A 103 -3.07 -0.51 -4.07
N TYR A 104 -4.33 -0.37 -4.45
CA TYR A 104 -5.41 0.07 -3.57
C TYR A 104 -6.18 -1.14 -3.05
N MET A 105 -6.64 -1.05 -1.81
CA MET A 105 -7.38 -2.13 -1.17
C MET A 105 -8.48 -1.59 -0.25
N ILE A 106 -9.56 -2.35 -0.12
CA ILE A 106 -10.57 -2.11 0.90
C ILE A 106 -10.25 -3.00 2.09
N VAL A 107 -9.92 -2.38 3.22
CA VAL A 107 -9.52 -3.08 4.44
C VAL A 107 -10.57 -2.92 5.52
N LYS A 108 -10.99 -4.04 6.08
CA LYS A 108 -11.98 -4.11 7.16
C LYS A 108 -11.29 -4.38 8.50
N ARG A 109 -11.62 -3.58 9.50
CA ARG A 109 -11.10 -3.69 10.88
C ARG A 109 -12.19 -3.52 11.92
N THR A 110 -11.92 -3.96 13.13
CA THR A 110 -12.68 -3.61 14.33
C THR A 110 -11.98 -2.43 15.01
N ILE A 111 -12.65 -1.26 15.04
CA ILE A 111 -12.14 -0.05 15.69
C ILE A 111 -13.19 0.43 16.66
N ASN A 112 -12.84 0.62 17.93
CA ASN A 112 -13.78 1.02 18.99
C ASN A 112 -15.02 0.12 19.03
N SER A 113 -14.83 -1.19 18.93
CA SER A 113 -15.87 -2.22 18.89
C SER A 113 -16.83 -2.17 17.69
N ALA A 114 -16.55 -1.33 16.71
CA ALA A 114 -17.32 -1.22 15.47
C ALA A 114 -16.56 -1.76 14.26
N THR A 115 -17.28 -2.35 13.31
CA THR A 115 -16.70 -2.71 12.02
C THR A 115 -16.51 -1.48 11.16
N THR A 116 -15.28 -1.21 10.76
CA THR A 116 -14.92 -0.06 9.92
C THR A 116 -14.19 -0.54 8.67
N ARG A 117 -14.41 0.16 7.56
CA ARG A 117 -13.75 -0.09 6.28
C ARG A 117 -13.02 1.15 5.83
N TYR A 118 -11.80 0.95 5.34
CA TYR A 118 -10.98 2.02 4.78
C TYR A 118 -10.54 1.62 3.39
N VAL A 119 -10.45 2.61 2.52
CA VAL A 119 -9.67 2.51 1.28
C VAL A 119 -8.24 2.88 1.63
N GLU A 120 -7.35 1.93 1.44
CA GLU A 120 -5.92 2.07 1.74
C GLU A 120 -5.12 1.77 0.49
N TYR A 121 -3.91 2.27 0.41
CA TYR A 121 -2.98 1.89 -0.62
C TYR A 121 -1.69 1.37 -0.01
N LEU A 122 -1.03 0.47 -0.73
CA LEU A 122 0.28 -0.02 -0.37
C LEU A 122 1.32 0.97 -0.90
N HIS A 123 2.07 1.57 0.01
CA HIS A 123 3.15 2.49 -0.36
C HIS A 123 4.24 1.74 -1.14
N THR A 124 4.68 2.30 -2.25
CA THR A 124 5.74 1.74 -3.07
C THR A 124 7.05 1.68 -2.28
N PHE A 125 7.77 0.57 -2.42
CA PHE A 125 9.11 0.46 -1.86
C PHE A 125 10.08 1.25 -2.75
N ASN A 126 10.55 2.38 -2.26
CA ASN A 126 11.47 3.23 -3.01
C ASN A 126 12.92 2.84 -2.71
N PHE A 127 13.57 2.23 -3.69
CA PHE A 127 14.96 1.76 -3.57
C PHE A 127 16.00 2.90 -3.64
N ASP A 128 15.63 4.05 -4.18
CA ASP A 128 16.57 5.15 -4.51
C ASP A 128 16.54 6.31 -3.51
N GLN A 129 15.79 6.21 -2.43
CA GLN A 129 15.67 7.31 -1.49
C GLN A 129 16.92 7.46 -0.62
N THR A 130 17.54 8.61 -0.74
CA THR A 130 18.63 9.06 0.14
C THR A 130 18.13 9.69 1.44
N ASP A 131 16.84 10.01 1.53
CA ASP A 131 16.20 10.64 2.69
C ASP A 131 15.38 9.62 3.49
N ASN A 132 15.95 9.17 4.61
CA ASN A 132 15.31 8.22 5.51
C ASN A 132 14.03 8.77 6.19
N THR A 133 13.74 10.07 6.09
CA THR A 133 12.55 10.68 6.70
C THR A 133 11.25 10.40 5.94
N SER A 134 11.35 9.95 4.71
CA SER A 134 10.22 9.60 3.86
C SER A 134 9.84 8.12 3.90
N PHE A 135 10.66 7.28 4.54
CA PHE A 135 10.32 5.88 4.72
C PHE A 135 9.19 5.69 5.74
N ASN A 136 8.24 4.86 5.38
CA ASN A 136 7.17 4.38 6.26
C ASN A 136 7.46 2.93 6.63
N TYR A 137 7.69 2.69 7.93
CA TYR A 137 7.95 1.34 8.47
C TYR A 137 6.77 0.81 9.28
N LEU A 138 5.58 1.38 9.10
CA LEU A 138 4.37 0.97 9.81
C LEU A 138 3.54 0.03 8.93
N ASP A 139 3.03 -1.04 9.53
CA ASP A 139 2.14 -2.00 8.86
C ASP A 139 0.81 -1.37 8.40
N SER A 140 0.39 -0.29 9.07
CA SER A 140 -0.75 0.53 8.66
C SER A 140 -0.62 1.93 9.25
N GLN A 141 -0.87 2.93 8.44
CA GLN A 141 -0.78 4.34 8.82
C GLN A 141 -2.00 5.10 8.32
N LEU A 142 -2.57 5.92 9.18
CA LEU A 142 -3.53 6.94 8.80
C LEU A 142 -2.80 8.25 8.56
N GLY A 143 -2.68 8.66 7.31
CA GLY A 143 -2.22 9.99 6.94
C GLY A 143 -3.38 10.98 7.10
N LEU A 144 -3.33 11.82 8.13
CA LEU A 144 -4.15 13.03 8.13
C LEU A 144 -3.50 14.05 7.20
N SER A 145 -4.26 14.55 6.23
CA SER A 145 -3.77 15.66 5.42
C SER A 145 -3.47 16.81 6.37
N LYS A 146 -2.20 17.16 6.50
CA LYS A 146 -1.78 18.26 7.34
C LYS A 146 -2.34 19.54 6.74
N SER A 147 -2.88 20.41 7.58
CA SER A 147 -3.19 21.76 7.15
C SER A 147 -1.94 22.40 6.59
N GLN A 148 -2.00 22.82 5.33
CA GLN A 148 -0.89 23.49 4.66
C GLN A 148 -1.20 24.98 4.58
N THR A 149 -0.17 25.78 4.81
CA THR A 149 -0.22 27.23 4.65
C THR A 149 1.08 27.70 4.05
N THR A 150 1.11 28.90 3.55
CA THR A 150 2.33 29.51 2.98
C THR A 150 2.82 30.64 3.87
N LEU A 151 4.14 30.83 3.93
CA LEU A 151 4.73 32.02 4.57
C LEU A 151 4.35 33.26 3.75
N THR A 152 3.90 34.32 4.42
CA THR A 152 3.63 35.63 3.78
C THR A 152 4.84 36.54 3.77
N ALA A 153 5.86 36.22 4.59
CA ALA A 153 7.16 36.92 4.61
C ALA A 153 8.28 35.95 5.00
N GLY A 154 9.51 36.30 4.64
CA GLY A 154 10.70 35.56 5.08
C GLY A 154 10.87 35.63 6.60
N ILE A 155 11.34 34.55 7.19
CA ILE A 155 11.69 34.45 8.61
C ILE A 155 13.20 34.22 8.77
N ASN A 156 13.75 34.62 9.91
CA ASN A 156 15.13 34.35 10.27
C ASN A 156 15.20 33.53 11.56
N ALA A 157 16.41 33.15 11.98
CA ALA A 157 16.62 32.29 13.16
C ALA A 157 16.21 32.93 14.51
N THR A 158 15.93 34.23 14.54
CA THR A 158 15.50 34.94 15.77
C THR A 158 14.03 35.34 15.73
N ALA A 159 13.29 34.92 14.68
CA ALA A 159 11.86 35.24 14.55
C ALA A 159 11.06 34.53 15.66
N THR A 160 10.28 35.31 16.41
CA THR A 160 9.35 34.80 17.42
C THR A 160 7.94 34.66 16.91
N THR A 161 7.68 35.16 15.70
CA THR A 161 6.39 35.08 15.01
C THR A 161 6.61 34.57 13.59
N ILE A 162 5.79 33.64 13.17
CA ILE A 162 5.84 33.05 11.82
C ILE A 162 4.62 33.57 11.04
N PRO A 163 4.82 34.48 10.09
CA PRO A 163 3.72 35.03 9.29
C PRO A 163 3.24 34.03 8.26
N VAL A 164 1.97 33.60 8.38
CA VAL A 164 1.37 32.62 7.49
C VAL A 164 0.11 33.18 6.82
N ALA A 165 -0.24 32.71 5.66
CA ALA A 165 -1.41 33.15 4.89
C ALA A 165 -2.73 32.75 5.56
N SER A 166 -2.76 31.64 6.30
CA SER A 166 -3.93 31.17 7.02
C SER A 166 -3.52 30.28 8.19
N VAL A 167 -4.23 30.43 9.30
CA VAL A 167 -4.13 29.55 10.47
C VAL A 167 -5.25 28.50 10.52
N SER A 168 -6.12 28.49 9.51
CA SER A 168 -7.25 27.55 9.43
C SER A 168 -6.76 26.11 9.45
N GLY A 169 -7.31 25.29 10.35
CA GLY A 169 -6.93 23.91 10.55
C GLY A 169 -5.63 23.69 11.38
N LEU A 170 -4.97 24.76 11.83
CA LEU A 170 -3.90 24.66 12.80
C LEU A 170 -4.46 24.59 14.22
N SER A 171 -3.84 23.75 15.07
CA SER A 171 -4.15 23.72 16.50
C SER A 171 -3.62 24.99 17.19
N SER A 172 -4.10 25.31 18.38
CA SER A 172 -3.60 26.46 19.17
C SER A 172 -2.10 26.36 19.53
N SER A 173 -1.54 25.15 19.51
CA SER A 173 -0.11 24.89 19.67
C SER A 173 0.26 23.62 18.91
N GLY A 174 1.52 23.46 18.52
CA GLY A 174 1.94 22.29 17.79
C GLY A 174 3.33 22.42 17.18
N LYS A 175 3.52 21.69 16.09
CA LYS A 175 4.75 21.73 15.29
C LYS A 175 4.40 22.00 13.84
N ILE A 176 5.19 22.82 13.18
CA ILE A 176 5.13 23.05 11.74
C ILE A 176 6.46 22.70 11.10
N LYS A 177 6.41 22.24 9.85
CA LYS A 177 7.61 21.99 9.05
C LYS A 177 7.74 23.10 8.01
N ILE A 178 8.91 23.75 7.98
CA ILE A 178 9.25 24.76 6.97
C ILE A 178 10.55 24.31 6.31
N GLY A 179 10.47 23.92 5.04
CA GLY A 179 11.59 23.28 4.37
C GLY A 179 12.00 21.99 5.07
N GLY A 180 13.24 21.90 5.51
CA GLY A 180 13.81 20.77 6.28
C GLY A 180 13.66 20.88 7.79
N GLU A 181 13.17 22.01 8.32
CA GLU A 181 13.18 22.32 9.75
C GLU A 181 11.79 22.11 10.38
N ILE A 182 11.78 21.58 11.62
CA ILE A 182 10.57 21.41 12.43
C ILE A 182 10.60 22.42 13.57
N ILE A 183 9.63 23.31 13.60
CA ILE A 183 9.50 24.40 14.55
C ILE A 183 8.28 24.15 15.45
N SER A 184 8.46 24.26 16.77
CA SER A 184 7.34 24.23 17.71
C SER A 184 6.77 25.64 17.91
N TYR A 185 5.44 25.74 17.93
CA TYR A 185 4.74 26.99 18.23
C TYR A 185 3.78 26.80 19.41
N ALA A 186 3.58 27.86 20.20
CA ALA A 186 2.81 27.84 21.44
C ALA A 186 1.49 28.63 21.35
N GLY A 187 1.23 29.27 20.22
CA GLY A 187 -0.01 30.05 19.99
C GLY A 187 -0.21 30.40 18.54
N ILE A 188 -1.45 30.75 18.19
CA ILE A 188 -1.85 31.33 16.93
C ILE A 188 -2.58 32.64 17.20
N SER A 189 -2.38 33.65 16.38
CA SER A 189 -3.02 34.98 16.51
C SER A 189 -3.58 35.43 15.17
#